data_6bca7b0cda11aaf492bb9071ad3935a9
#
_entry.id   6bca7b0cda11aaf492bb9071ad3935a9
#
_cell.length_a   1.000
_cell.length_b   1.000
_cell.length_c   1.000
_cell.angle_alpha   90.00
_cell.angle_beta   90.00
_cell.angle_gamma   90.00
#
_symmetry.space_group_name_H-M   'P 1'
#
loop_
_entity.id
_entity.type
_entity.pdbx_description
1 polymer ?
#
loop_
_entity_poly.entity_id
_entity_poly.type
_entity_poly.pdbx_seq_one_letter_code
_entity_poly.pdbx_strand_id
1 'polypeptide(L)'
;IIDVARLDRDGEDCAGTLDDAVLELDGELLRPFGGIRYSLFVQPFGTELLVRGTLAQDFDAVCSRCGGDFDFTVTVDDFATSVEIGEKTEFVDLTDELRQSIILALPSYPVCRQDCRGVCPTCGKNLNEGPCACDHTERDSRWGALDALELGTKD
;
A
#
# COMPACT_ATOMS: atom_id res chain seq x y z
N ILE A 1 5.41 19.89 -7.02
CA ILE A 1 6.13 21.12 -6.59
C ILE A 1 5.11 22.18 -6.28
N ILE A 2 5.20 22.77 -5.08
CA ILE A 2 4.31 23.84 -4.57
C ILE A 2 5.08 25.16 -4.59
N ASP A 3 4.47 26.20 -5.17
CA ASP A 3 5.00 27.58 -5.16
C ASP A 3 4.56 28.29 -3.86
N VAL A 4 5.45 28.32 -2.89
CA VAL A 4 5.17 28.90 -1.55
C VAL A 4 4.90 30.39 -1.60
N ALA A 5 5.53 31.10 -2.55
CA ALA A 5 5.40 32.56 -2.67
C ALA A 5 3.99 32.99 -3.15
N ARG A 6 3.23 32.08 -3.75
CA ARG A 6 1.87 32.33 -4.27
C ARG A 6 0.76 31.80 -3.37
N LEU A 7 1.11 31.00 -2.36
CA LEU A 7 0.11 30.43 -1.47
C LEU A 7 -0.61 31.51 -0.64
N ASP A 8 -1.94 31.35 -0.54
CA ASP A 8 -2.72 32.15 0.38
C ASP A 8 -2.40 31.76 1.84
N ARG A 9 -2.45 32.72 2.75
CA ARG A 9 -2.23 32.50 4.19
C ARG A 9 -3.30 31.59 4.81
N ASP A 10 -4.48 31.57 4.23
CA ASP A 10 -5.59 30.74 4.66
C ASP A 10 -5.50 29.29 4.14
N GLY A 11 -4.53 29.04 3.26
CA GLY A 11 -4.30 27.75 2.62
C GLY A 11 -5.02 27.59 1.28
N GLU A 12 -4.61 26.60 0.51
CA GLU A 12 -5.10 26.32 -0.84
C GLU A 12 -5.29 24.82 -1.06
N ASP A 13 -6.33 24.46 -1.83
CA ASP A 13 -6.54 23.10 -2.30
C ASP A 13 -5.77 22.82 -3.58
N CYS A 14 -4.96 21.77 -3.55
CA CYS A 14 -4.18 21.30 -4.68
C CYS A 14 -4.57 19.87 -5.03
N ALA A 15 -4.98 19.62 -6.26
CA ALA A 15 -5.28 18.26 -6.73
C ALA A 15 -4.57 17.98 -8.06
N GLY A 16 -4.20 16.72 -8.26
CA GLY A 16 -3.52 16.33 -9.49
C GLY A 16 -3.10 14.87 -9.49
N THR A 17 -2.24 14.55 -10.45
CA THR A 17 -1.65 13.22 -10.60
C THR A 17 -0.15 13.35 -10.74
N LEU A 18 0.61 12.57 -9.97
CA LEU A 18 2.06 12.45 -10.07
C LEU A 18 2.38 11.15 -10.82
N ASP A 19 3.39 11.17 -11.66
CA ASP A 19 3.82 9.99 -12.42
C ASP A 19 4.21 8.86 -11.46
N ASP A 20 3.69 7.65 -11.72
CA ASP A 20 3.96 6.47 -10.90
C ASP A 20 5.41 5.97 -10.99
N ALA A 21 6.17 6.40 -11.99
CA ALA A 21 7.61 6.13 -12.08
C ALA A 21 8.39 6.59 -10.83
N VAL A 22 7.87 7.57 -10.07
CA VAL A 22 8.50 8.03 -8.82
C VAL A 22 8.50 6.97 -7.72
N LEU A 23 7.63 5.95 -7.81
CA LEU A 23 7.59 4.86 -6.85
C LEU A 23 8.81 3.93 -6.97
N GLU A 24 9.48 3.89 -8.14
CA GLU A 24 10.65 3.03 -8.41
C GLU A 24 10.39 1.56 -8.06
N LEU A 25 9.17 1.09 -8.36
CA LEU A 25 8.76 -0.29 -8.13
C LEU A 25 8.86 -1.08 -9.44
N ASP A 26 9.99 -1.73 -9.67
CA ASP A 26 10.26 -2.52 -10.88
C ASP A 26 9.95 -4.02 -10.70
N GLY A 27 9.07 -4.37 -9.75
CA GLY A 27 8.73 -5.75 -9.42
C GLY A 27 7.80 -6.40 -10.44
N GLU A 28 8.06 -7.67 -10.83
CA GLU A 28 7.13 -8.46 -11.66
C GLU A 28 5.81 -8.78 -10.92
N LEU A 29 5.85 -8.79 -9.58
CA LEU A 29 4.72 -9.17 -8.73
C LEU A 29 3.80 -8.01 -8.34
N LEU A 30 4.28 -6.78 -8.52
CA LEU A 30 3.56 -5.56 -8.16
C LEU A 30 4.00 -4.43 -9.09
N ARG A 31 3.07 -3.85 -9.84
CA ARG A 31 3.32 -2.77 -10.79
C ARG A 31 2.34 -1.63 -10.57
N PRO A 32 2.81 -0.42 -10.32
CA PRO A 32 1.95 0.75 -10.29
C PRO A 32 1.48 1.11 -11.70
N PHE A 33 0.28 1.68 -11.82
CA PHE A 33 -0.23 2.25 -13.07
C PHE A 33 -1.16 3.44 -12.80
N GLY A 34 -1.32 4.30 -13.80
CA GLY A 34 -2.27 5.43 -13.76
C GLY A 34 -1.83 6.64 -12.93
N GLY A 35 -0.68 6.56 -12.26
CA GLY A 35 -0.12 7.64 -11.45
C GLY A 35 -0.76 7.82 -10.07
N ILE A 36 -0.03 8.47 -9.16
CA ILE A 36 -0.49 8.81 -7.81
C ILE A 36 -1.47 9.98 -7.90
N ARG A 37 -2.75 9.72 -7.68
CA ARG A 37 -3.78 10.77 -7.57
C ARG A 37 -3.73 11.36 -6.17
N TYR A 38 -3.71 12.67 -6.08
CA TYR A 38 -3.70 13.38 -4.81
C TYR A 38 -4.73 14.50 -4.77
N SER A 39 -5.28 14.74 -3.57
CA SER A 39 -6.09 15.89 -3.22
C SER A 39 -5.59 16.40 -1.87
N LEU A 40 -4.90 17.54 -1.89
CA LEU A 40 -4.16 18.07 -0.76
C LEU A 40 -4.66 19.48 -0.43
N PHE A 41 -4.76 19.77 0.85
CA PHE A 41 -4.86 21.11 1.38
C PHE A 41 -3.50 21.54 1.93
N VAL A 42 -3.00 22.67 1.44
CA VAL A 42 -1.66 23.17 1.76
C VAL A 42 -1.79 24.52 2.44
N GLN A 43 -1.17 24.69 3.61
CA GLN A 43 -1.27 25.92 4.39
C GLN A 43 0.09 26.31 4.99
N PRO A 44 0.56 27.55 4.76
CA PRO A 44 1.74 28.06 5.45
C PRO A 44 1.39 28.39 6.92
N PHE A 45 2.21 27.91 7.85
CA PHE A 45 2.06 28.17 9.28
C PHE A 45 3.41 28.48 9.93
N GLY A 46 3.67 29.75 10.18
CA GLY A 46 4.96 30.21 10.71
C GLY A 46 6.11 29.91 9.75
N THR A 47 7.03 29.06 10.16
CA THR A 47 8.18 28.58 9.36
C THR A 47 7.96 27.19 8.76
N GLU A 48 6.73 26.70 8.74
CA GLU A 48 6.38 25.40 8.22
C GLU A 48 5.27 25.49 7.17
N LEU A 49 5.29 24.57 6.22
CA LEU A 49 4.23 24.31 5.29
C LEU A 49 3.49 23.05 5.76
N LEU A 50 2.25 23.21 6.20
CA LEU A 50 1.40 22.10 6.59
C LEU A 50 0.67 21.58 5.36
N VAL A 51 0.73 20.27 5.13
CA VAL A 51 0.07 19.59 4.02
C VAL A 51 -0.75 18.44 4.56
N ARG A 52 -2.02 18.35 4.16
CA ARG A 52 -2.94 17.28 4.54
C ARG A 52 -3.84 16.93 3.36
N GLY A 53 -4.32 15.68 3.33
CA GLY A 53 -5.23 15.28 2.27
C GLY A 53 -5.32 13.79 2.07
N THR A 54 -5.61 13.41 0.83
CA THR A 54 -5.80 12.01 0.42
C THR A 54 -4.93 11.68 -0.77
N LEU A 55 -4.46 10.41 -0.80
CA LEU A 55 -3.70 9.85 -1.91
C LEU A 55 -4.37 8.57 -2.38
N ALA A 56 -4.26 8.26 -3.67
CA ALA A 56 -4.68 6.98 -4.22
C ALA A 56 -3.76 6.56 -5.37
N GLN A 57 -3.40 5.28 -5.41
CA GLN A 57 -2.59 4.68 -6.46
C GLN A 57 -3.11 3.30 -6.81
N ASP A 58 -3.22 3.02 -8.11
CA ASP A 58 -3.64 1.71 -8.62
C ASP A 58 -2.43 0.81 -8.89
N PHE A 59 -2.60 -0.47 -8.63
CA PHE A 59 -1.56 -1.48 -8.80
C PHE A 59 -2.12 -2.74 -9.48
N ASP A 60 -1.37 -3.25 -10.45
CA ASP A 60 -1.47 -4.64 -10.90
C ASP A 60 -0.61 -5.50 -9.98
N ALA A 61 -1.14 -6.61 -9.51
CA ALA A 61 -0.43 -7.49 -8.59
C ALA A 61 -0.71 -8.96 -8.83
N VAL A 62 0.23 -9.79 -8.38
CA VAL A 62 0.05 -11.24 -8.30
C VAL A 62 -0.41 -11.62 -6.89
N CYS A 63 -1.52 -12.34 -6.79
CA CYS A 63 -2.08 -12.77 -5.51
C CYS A 63 -1.11 -13.68 -4.76
N SER A 64 -0.75 -13.31 -3.53
CA SER A 64 0.18 -14.07 -2.67
C SER A 64 -0.34 -15.45 -2.27
N ARG A 65 -1.65 -15.74 -2.48
CA ARG A 65 -2.25 -17.04 -2.13
C ARG A 65 -2.45 -17.94 -3.35
N CYS A 66 -3.01 -17.43 -4.44
CA CYS A 66 -3.37 -18.26 -5.59
C CYS A 66 -2.51 -18.04 -6.83
N GLY A 67 -1.61 -17.04 -6.81
CA GLY A 67 -0.74 -16.73 -7.94
C GLY A 67 -1.46 -16.12 -9.15
N GLY A 68 -2.75 -15.77 -9.03
CA GLY A 68 -3.50 -15.12 -10.11
C GLY A 68 -3.29 -13.62 -10.11
N ASP A 69 -3.35 -13.01 -11.29
CA ASP A 69 -3.24 -11.57 -11.46
C ASP A 69 -4.52 -10.88 -10.99
N PHE A 70 -4.40 -9.71 -10.41
CA PHE A 70 -5.51 -8.85 -10.01
C PHE A 70 -5.03 -7.41 -9.84
N ASP A 71 -5.97 -6.47 -9.91
CA ASP A 71 -5.73 -5.06 -9.64
C ASP A 71 -6.35 -4.63 -8.31
N PHE A 72 -5.75 -3.65 -7.65
CA PHE A 72 -6.26 -3.03 -6.45
C PHE A 72 -5.78 -1.59 -6.31
N THR A 73 -6.49 -0.82 -5.49
CA THR A 73 -6.13 0.57 -5.20
C THR A 73 -5.64 0.67 -3.77
N VAL A 74 -4.49 1.33 -3.58
CA VAL A 74 -4.02 1.79 -2.28
C VAL A 74 -4.54 3.20 -2.05
N THR A 75 -5.19 3.44 -0.91
CA THR A 75 -5.65 4.76 -0.48
C THR A 75 -5.00 5.16 0.83
N VAL A 76 -4.64 6.43 0.94
CA VAL A 76 -4.18 7.07 2.17
C VAL A 76 -5.13 8.23 2.43
N ASP A 77 -6.07 8.04 3.36
CA ASP A 77 -7.15 9.01 3.61
C ASP A 77 -6.77 10.10 4.61
N ASP A 78 -5.68 9.89 5.35
CA ASP A 78 -5.19 10.75 6.43
C ASP A 78 -3.75 11.22 6.20
N PHE A 79 -3.38 11.46 4.93
CA PHE A 79 -2.08 12.01 4.61
C PHE A 79 -1.87 13.34 5.34
N ALA A 80 -0.77 13.46 6.07
CA ALA A 80 -0.36 14.68 6.74
C ALA A 80 1.16 14.75 6.85
N THR A 81 1.72 15.89 6.47
CA THR A 81 3.15 16.19 6.62
C THR A 81 3.38 17.67 6.88
N SER A 82 4.53 18.02 7.45
CA SER A 82 5.01 19.41 7.53
C SER A 82 6.41 19.51 6.97
N VAL A 83 6.67 20.57 6.23
CA VAL A 83 7.97 20.86 5.62
C VAL A 83 8.44 22.22 6.09
N GLU A 84 9.69 22.32 6.58
CA GLU A 84 10.27 23.61 6.96
C GLU A 84 10.43 24.52 5.73
N ILE A 85 9.94 25.75 5.85
CA ILE A 85 10.08 26.79 4.85
C ILE A 85 10.85 27.97 5.46
N GLY A 86 11.98 28.31 4.86
CA GLY A 86 12.75 29.51 5.22
C GLY A 86 12.27 30.74 4.47
N GLU A 87 12.73 31.92 4.86
CA GLU A 87 12.41 33.21 4.21
C GLU A 87 12.71 33.26 2.70
N LYS A 88 13.55 32.34 2.20
CA LYS A 88 13.97 32.26 0.80
C LYS A 88 13.44 31.03 0.07
N THR A 89 12.59 30.22 0.72
CA THR A 89 12.02 29.03 0.10
C THR A 89 10.92 29.46 -0.86
N GLU A 90 11.18 29.34 -2.15
CA GLU A 90 10.20 29.65 -3.21
C GLU A 90 9.37 28.44 -3.57
N PHE A 91 9.96 27.22 -3.56
CA PHE A 91 9.31 25.99 -3.96
C PHE A 91 9.53 24.87 -2.95
N VAL A 92 8.50 24.05 -2.74
CA VAL A 92 8.56 22.83 -1.96
C VAL A 92 8.19 21.67 -2.86
N ASP A 93 9.02 20.62 -2.86
CA ASP A 93 8.75 19.37 -3.55
C ASP A 93 8.25 18.34 -2.53
N LEU A 94 7.08 17.77 -2.74
CA LEU A 94 6.44 16.77 -1.89
C LEU A 94 6.51 15.37 -2.50
N THR A 95 7.28 15.19 -3.55
CA THR A 95 7.35 13.90 -4.27
C THR A 95 7.74 12.75 -3.34
N ASP A 96 8.75 12.95 -2.49
CA ASP A 96 9.24 11.93 -1.57
C ASP A 96 8.23 11.60 -0.47
N GLU A 97 7.52 12.58 0.07
CA GLU A 97 6.48 12.39 1.09
C GLU A 97 5.30 11.59 0.55
N LEU A 98 4.84 11.94 -0.67
CA LEU A 98 3.76 11.22 -1.34
C LEU A 98 4.17 9.78 -1.66
N ARG A 99 5.38 9.60 -2.20
CA ARG A 99 5.97 8.29 -2.50
C ARG A 99 6.03 7.40 -1.25
N GLN A 100 6.62 7.91 -0.16
CA GLN A 100 6.76 7.17 1.09
C GLN A 100 5.40 6.75 1.66
N SER A 101 4.42 7.63 1.63
CA SER A 101 3.09 7.35 2.16
C SER A 101 2.38 6.23 1.39
N ILE A 102 2.49 6.21 0.06
CA ILE A 102 1.95 5.11 -0.76
C ILE A 102 2.70 3.80 -0.47
N ILE A 103 4.03 3.82 -0.41
CA ILE A 103 4.84 2.61 -0.13
C ILE A 103 4.52 2.03 1.24
N LEU A 104 4.36 2.87 2.28
CA LEU A 104 4.02 2.43 3.62
C LEU A 104 2.59 1.86 3.74
N ALA A 105 1.67 2.31 2.89
CA ALA A 105 0.30 1.82 2.84
C ALA A 105 0.14 0.52 2.03
N LEU A 106 1.18 0.08 1.31
CA LEU A 106 1.15 -1.18 0.56
C LEU A 106 0.98 -2.38 1.48
N PRO A 107 0.07 -3.32 1.15
CA PRO A 107 -0.03 -4.57 1.89
C PRO A 107 1.23 -5.43 1.65
N SER A 108 1.81 -6.00 2.71
CA SER A 108 2.99 -6.88 2.60
C SER A 108 2.70 -8.13 1.76
N TYR A 109 1.46 -8.60 1.75
CA TYR A 109 0.99 -9.77 1.01
C TYR A 109 -0.34 -9.46 0.33
N PRO A 110 -0.34 -8.88 -0.89
CA PRO A 110 -1.57 -8.57 -1.60
C PRO A 110 -2.32 -9.85 -1.96
N VAL A 111 -3.63 -9.85 -1.75
CA VAL A 111 -4.53 -10.98 -2.06
C VAL A 111 -5.69 -10.50 -2.92
N CYS A 112 -6.05 -11.29 -3.93
CA CYS A 112 -7.12 -10.91 -4.86
C CYS A 112 -8.49 -10.76 -4.19
N ARG A 113 -8.73 -11.46 -3.07
CA ARG A 113 -9.90 -11.34 -2.22
C ARG A 113 -9.62 -11.96 -0.84
N GLN A 114 -10.35 -11.51 0.17
CA GLN A 114 -10.12 -11.96 1.55
C GLN A 114 -10.36 -13.47 1.73
N ASP A 115 -11.34 -14.04 1.02
CA ASP A 115 -11.71 -15.46 1.03
C ASP A 115 -10.93 -16.30 0.02
N CYS A 116 -9.83 -15.79 -0.55
CA CYS A 116 -9.00 -16.53 -1.49
C CYS A 116 -8.48 -17.82 -0.86
N ARG A 117 -8.82 -18.96 -1.47
CA ARG A 117 -8.46 -20.31 -0.99
C ARG A 117 -7.02 -20.71 -1.31
N GLY A 118 -6.34 -19.92 -2.16
CA GLY A 118 -4.96 -20.17 -2.54
C GLY A 118 -4.79 -21.36 -3.47
N VAL A 119 -3.57 -21.90 -3.47
CA VAL A 119 -3.20 -23.11 -4.22
C VAL A 119 -3.04 -24.31 -3.29
N CYS A 120 -3.30 -25.50 -3.80
CA CYS A 120 -3.01 -26.73 -3.11
C CYS A 120 -1.48 -26.87 -2.88
N PRO A 121 -0.98 -27.08 -1.65
CA PRO A 121 0.45 -27.19 -1.41
C PRO A 121 1.07 -28.45 -2.02
N THR A 122 0.27 -29.45 -2.35
CA THR A 122 0.73 -30.74 -2.90
C THR A 122 0.79 -30.72 -4.44
N CYS A 123 -0.25 -30.23 -5.10
CA CYS A 123 -0.35 -30.30 -6.58
C CYS A 123 -0.36 -28.93 -7.28
N GLY A 124 -0.36 -27.81 -6.53
CA GLY A 124 -0.37 -26.46 -7.10
C GLY A 124 -1.70 -26.03 -7.73
N LYS A 125 -2.76 -26.87 -7.68
CA LYS A 125 -4.07 -26.49 -8.24
C LYS A 125 -4.66 -25.30 -7.50
N ASN A 126 -5.20 -24.34 -8.24
CA ASN A 126 -5.93 -23.21 -7.67
C ASN A 126 -7.24 -23.69 -7.02
N LEU A 127 -7.32 -23.57 -5.70
CA LEU A 127 -8.48 -24.03 -4.91
C LEU A 127 -9.71 -23.14 -5.04
N ASN A 128 -9.57 -21.97 -5.67
CA ASN A 128 -10.70 -21.10 -6.01
C ASN A 128 -11.52 -21.67 -7.18
N GLU A 129 -10.89 -22.49 -8.03
CA GLU A 129 -11.52 -23.13 -9.20
C GLU A 129 -12.19 -24.48 -8.86
N GLY A 130 -12.00 -24.94 -7.63
CA GLY A 130 -12.60 -26.19 -7.14
C GLY A 130 -11.62 -27.03 -6.31
N PRO A 131 -12.10 -28.08 -5.65
CA PRO A 131 -11.26 -28.94 -4.83
C PRO A 131 -10.25 -29.72 -5.68
N CYS A 132 -9.11 -30.05 -5.08
CA CYS A 132 -8.15 -31.00 -5.65
C CYS A 132 -8.43 -32.43 -5.12
N ALA A 133 -7.83 -33.43 -5.77
CA ALA A 133 -7.95 -34.83 -5.37
C ALA A 133 -6.84 -35.28 -4.38
N CYS A 134 -6.00 -34.36 -3.90
CA CYS A 134 -4.92 -34.68 -2.97
C CYS A 134 -5.45 -35.00 -1.57
N ASP A 135 -4.86 -36.00 -0.93
CA ASP A 135 -5.08 -36.26 0.49
C ASP A 135 -4.23 -35.28 1.32
N HIS A 136 -4.88 -34.48 2.15
CA HIS A 136 -4.25 -33.51 3.03
C HIS A 136 -4.19 -33.99 4.49
N THR A 137 -4.48 -35.27 4.73
CA THR A 137 -4.53 -35.85 6.09
C THR A 137 -3.16 -36.21 6.65
N GLU A 138 -2.12 -36.27 5.80
CA GLU A 138 -0.75 -36.51 6.26
C GLU A 138 -0.25 -35.34 7.10
N ARG A 139 -0.27 -35.52 8.43
CA ARG A 139 0.39 -34.59 9.35
C ARG A 139 1.90 -34.84 9.32
N ASP A 140 2.66 -33.74 9.25
CA ASP A 140 4.13 -33.82 9.38
C ASP A 140 4.48 -34.33 10.78
N SER A 141 4.96 -35.56 10.87
CA SER A 141 5.30 -36.24 12.13
C SER A 141 6.36 -35.48 12.93
N ARG A 142 7.13 -34.58 12.31
CA ARG A 142 8.14 -33.77 13.03
C ARG A 142 7.52 -32.82 14.05
N TRP A 143 6.26 -32.44 13.87
CA TRP A 143 5.54 -31.53 14.75
C TRP A 143 4.60 -32.28 15.73
N GLY A 144 4.57 -33.63 15.69
CA GLY A 144 3.71 -34.43 16.54
C GLY A 144 3.89 -34.21 18.05
N ALA A 145 5.08 -33.72 18.46
CA ALA A 145 5.33 -33.36 19.86
C ALA A 145 4.51 -32.14 20.32
N LEU A 146 4.09 -31.27 19.39
CA LEU A 146 3.26 -30.09 19.69
C LEU A 146 1.80 -30.48 19.96
N ASP A 147 1.31 -31.60 19.43
CA ASP A 147 -0.04 -32.10 19.67
C ASP A 147 -0.26 -32.51 21.15
N ALA A 148 0.85 -32.76 21.89
CA ALA A 148 0.82 -33.09 23.33
C ALA A 148 0.82 -31.85 24.25
N LEU A 149 0.92 -30.64 23.70
CA LEU A 149 0.89 -29.40 24.48
C LEU A 149 -0.57 -29.04 24.80
N GLU A 150 -0.96 -29.13 26.05
CA GLU A 150 -2.20 -28.55 26.55
C GLU A 150 -2.02 -27.03 26.66
N LEU A 151 -2.40 -26.28 25.63
CA LEU A 151 -2.51 -24.83 25.69
C LEU A 151 -3.76 -24.48 26.49
N GLY A 152 -3.59 -24.20 27.78
CA GLY A 152 -4.67 -23.74 28.63
C GLY A 152 -5.28 -22.45 28.03
N THR A 153 -6.55 -22.51 27.63
CA THR A 153 -7.36 -21.33 27.32
C THR A 153 -7.47 -20.51 28.61
N LYS A 154 -6.78 -19.37 28.65
CA LYS A 154 -7.08 -18.33 29.64
C LYS A 154 -8.41 -17.69 29.24
N ASP A 155 -9.45 -17.90 30.03
CA ASP A 155 -10.69 -17.13 30.08
C ASP A 155 -10.39 -15.66 30.45
#